data_e5fbdcd52c87c352e0e6590cf1ce8753
#
_entry.id   e5fbdcd52c87c352e0e6590cf1ce8753
#
_cell.length_a   1.000
_cell.length_b   1.000
_cell.length_c   1.000
_cell.angle_alpha   90.00
_cell.angle_beta   90.00
_cell.angle_gamma   90.00
#
_symmetry.space_group_name_H-M   'P 1'
#
loop_
_entity.id
_entity.type
_entity.pdbx_description
1 polymer ?
#
loop_
_entity_poly.entity_id
_entity_poly.type
_entity_poly.pdbx_seq_one_letter_code
_entity_poly.pdbx_strand_id
1 'polypeptide(L)'
;MSKTYWSQRIEELANSEKAVPDAVFFTSEAYRNYTETAAKDMITGVCGYLRRYGYSISEMEEDRRVNALTVEMLRNPEITAYTDGYNICIGTNNSLVTLLDSRELRHYAIQGFRVHEVAHILFTDFPTLKNWAEHLSQGIWWPKIPDRASEKDGAELTKRLKNPGFCKPFVSIAHSIENALEDGFIEREIQEMYGGLATTELATLDEVQISESVSFGEMLKKKCSPFEAMLNQILLYAKYDITMDDG
;
A
#
# COMPACT_ATOMS: atom_id res chain seq x y z
N MET A 1 16.20 -16.85 -22.58
CA MET A 1 15.53 -17.01 -21.27
C MET A 1 14.18 -17.68 -21.52
N SER A 2 13.91 -18.77 -20.83
CA SER A 2 12.59 -19.43 -20.92
C SER A 2 11.56 -18.52 -20.25
N LYS A 3 10.50 -18.13 -20.96
CA LYS A 3 9.37 -17.42 -20.35
C LYS A 3 8.79 -18.29 -19.24
N THR A 4 8.55 -17.72 -18.08
CA THR A 4 7.89 -18.45 -17.00
C THR A 4 6.46 -18.82 -17.42
N TYR A 5 5.90 -19.90 -16.84
CA TYR A 5 4.52 -20.33 -17.09
C TYR A 5 3.51 -19.16 -16.97
N TRP A 6 3.71 -18.30 -15.99
CA TRP A 6 2.87 -17.13 -15.75
C TRP A 6 3.01 -16.06 -16.82
N SER A 7 4.23 -15.77 -17.31
CA SER A 7 4.44 -14.84 -18.43
C SER A 7 3.75 -15.33 -19.71
N GLN A 8 3.76 -16.64 -19.96
CA GLN A 8 3.04 -17.24 -21.09
C GLN A 8 1.53 -17.12 -20.91
N ARG A 9 1.03 -17.36 -19.70
CA ARG A 9 -0.41 -17.29 -19.40
C ARG A 9 -0.95 -15.86 -19.49
N ILE A 10 -0.18 -14.87 -19.03
CA ILE A 10 -0.50 -13.45 -19.17
C ILE A 10 -0.55 -13.07 -20.64
N GLU A 11 0.44 -13.48 -21.42
CA GLU A 11 0.50 -13.23 -22.88
C GLU A 11 -0.64 -13.90 -23.63
N GLU A 12 -1.03 -15.12 -23.26
CA GLU A 12 -2.20 -15.81 -23.80
C GLU A 12 -3.51 -15.06 -23.49
N LEU A 13 -3.69 -14.63 -22.23
CA LEU A 13 -4.86 -13.84 -21.82
C LEU A 13 -4.88 -12.48 -22.54
N ALA A 14 -3.75 -11.77 -22.61
CA ALA A 14 -3.63 -10.52 -23.32
C ALA A 14 -3.86 -10.66 -24.84
N ASN A 15 -3.48 -11.79 -25.44
CA ASN A 15 -3.66 -12.05 -26.87
C ASN A 15 -5.06 -12.55 -27.22
N SER A 16 -5.72 -13.33 -26.37
CA SER A 16 -7.08 -13.84 -26.61
C SER A 16 -8.15 -12.74 -26.54
N GLU A 17 -7.85 -11.62 -25.85
CA GLU A 17 -8.79 -10.54 -25.56
C GLU A 17 -8.39 -9.18 -26.16
N LYS A 18 -7.56 -9.15 -27.21
CA LYS A 18 -7.11 -7.90 -27.87
C LYS A 18 -8.23 -6.97 -28.32
N ALA A 19 -9.44 -7.47 -28.47
CA ALA A 19 -10.61 -6.69 -28.85
C ALA A 19 -11.36 -6.08 -27.63
N VAL A 20 -11.03 -6.49 -26.41
CA VAL A 20 -11.72 -6.03 -25.19
C VAL A 20 -11.02 -4.78 -24.64
N PRO A 21 -11.74 -3.67 -24.38
CA PRO A 21 -11.16 -2.49 -23.73
C PRO A 21 -10.56 -2.84 -22.37
N ASP A 22 -9.44 -2.18 -21.99
CA ASP A 22 -8.72 -2.42 -20.74
C ASP A 22 -9.62 -2.30 -19.51
N ALA A 23 -10.52 -1.31 -19.49
CA ALA A 23 -11.48 -1.13 -18.41
C ALA A 23 -12.42 -2.34 -18.22
N VAL A 24 -12.70 -3.10 -19.28
CA VAL A 24 -13.50 -4.33 -19.22
C VAL A 24 -12.60 -5.53 -18.87
N PHE A 25 -11.40 -5.59 -19.44
CA PHE A 25 -10.44 -6.66 -19.19
C PHE A 25 -10.05 -6.71 -17.71
N PHE A 26 -9.55 -5.61 -17.13
CA PHE A 26 -9.09 -5.56 -15.74
C PHE A 26 -10.19 -5.68 -14.68
N THR A 27 -11.46 -5.53 -15.06
CA THR A 27 -12.61 -5.77 -14.17
C THR A 27 -13.36 -7.07 -14.47
N SER A 28 -12.84 -7.91 -15.37
CA SER A 28 -13.43 -9.22 -15.66
C SER A 28 -13.31 -10.17 -14.47
N GLU A 29 -14.26 -11.10 -14.38
CA GLU A 29 -14.22 -12.13 -13.34
C GLU A 29 -12.95 -12.99 -13.43
N ALA A 30 -12.51 -13.31 -14.65
CA ALA A 30 -11.29 -14.08 -14.87
C ALA A 30 -10.05 -13.34 -14.33
N TYR A 31 -9.94 -12.02 -14.57
CA TYR A 31 -8.82 -11.22 -14.08
C TYR A 31 -8.86 -11.05 -12.56
N ARG A 32 -10.04 -10.82 -11.99
CA ARG A 32 -10.23 -10.77 -10.54
C ARG A 32 -9.80 -12.08 -9.88
N ASN A 33 -10.28 -13.23 -10.38
CA ASN A 33 -9.95 -14.54 -9.84
C ASN A 33 -8.44 -14.84 -9.96
N TYR A 34 -7.80 -14.42 -11.04
CA TYR A 34 -6.34 -14.49 -11.19
C TYR A 34 -5.64 -13.68 -10.10
N THR A 35 -6.03 -12.41 -9.90
CA THR A 35 -5.44 -11.53 -8.89
C THR A 35 -5.64 -12.05 -7.47
N GLU A 36 -6.83 -12.59 -7.16
CA GLU A 36 -7.13 -13.20 -5.87
C GLU A 36 -6.28 -14.46 -5.62
N THR A 37 -6.16 -15.32 -6.62
CA THR A 37 -5.30 -16.51 -6.51
C THR A 37 -3.84 -16.13 -6.27
N ALA A 38 -3.32 -15.15 -7.03
CA ALA A 38 -1.96 -14.68 -6.86
C ALA A 38 -1.71 -14.04 -5.47
N ALA A 39 -2.71 -13.37 -4.90
CA ALA A 39 -2.63 -12.83 -3.55
C ALA A 39 -2.58 -13.96 -2.49
N LYS A 40 -3.43 -14.97 -2.62
CA LYS A 40 -3.45 -16.15 -1.73
C LYS A 40 -2.15 -16.94 -1.78
N ASP A 41 -1.61 -17.17 -2.97
CA ASP A 41 -0.32 -17.84 -3.19
C ASP A 41 0.83 -17.07 -2.53
N MET A 42 0.80 -15.73 -2.61
CA MET A 42 1.79 -14.88 -1.97
C MET A 42 1.73 -14.99 -0.45
N ILE A 43 0.55 -14.92 0.17
CA ILE A 43 0.38 -15.08 1.63
C ILE A 43 0.95 -16.44 2.06
N THR A 44 0.57 -17.51 1.37
CA THR A 44 1.07 -18.86 1.66
C THR A 44 2.59 -18.96 1.54
N GLY A 45 3.16 -18.36 0.49
CA GLY A 45 4.60 -18.33 0.26
C GLY A 45 5.37 -17.61 1.37
N VAL A 46 4.91 -16.42 1.76
CA VAL A 46 5.52 -15.63 2.84
C VAL A 46 5.37 -16.31 4.20
N CYS A 47 4.20 -16.85 4.52
CA CYS A 47 4.00 -17.62 5.75
C CYS A 47 4.92 -18.84 5.81
N GLY A 48 5.12 -19.54 4.69
CA GLY A 48 6.08 -20.64 4.57
C GLY A 48 7.53 -20.21 4.77
N TYR A 49 7.91 -19.04 4.24
CA TYR A 49 9.23 -18.45 4.46
C TYR A 49 9.43 -18.12 5.94
N LEU A 50 8.50 -17.40 6.55
CA LEU A 50 8.57 -16.99 7.97
C LEU A 50 8.71 -18.20 8.89
N ARG A 51 7.93 -19.28 8.70
CA ARG A 51 8.06 -20.52 9.46
C ARG A 51 9.43 -21.16 9.33
N ARG A 52 10.03 -21.14 8.12
CA ARG A 52 11.38 -21.69 7.89
C ARG A 52 12.44 -20.96 8.71
N TYR A 53 12.28 -19.67 8.92
CA TYR A 53 13.19 -18.83 9.68
C TYR A 53 12.83 -18.70 11.18
N GLY A 54 11.90 -19.54 11.67
CA GLY A 54 11.58 -19.67 13.10
C GLY A 54 10.53 -18.69 13.62
N TYR A 55 9.83 -17.98 12.74
CA TYR A 55 8.71 -17.14 13.14
C TYR A 55 7.46 -17.99 13.40
N SER A 56 6.78 -17.68 14.51
CA SER A 56 5.59 -18.43 14.94
C SER A 56 4.33 -17.93 14.22
N ILE A 57 4.11 -18.41 13.00
CA ILE A 57 2.81 -18.24 12.33
C ILE A 57 2.10 -19.60 12.37
N SER A 58 0.93 -19.66 13.00
CA SER A 58 0.13 -20.86 13.03
C SER A 58 -0.49 -21.16 11.67
N GLU A 59 -0.58 -22.45 11.31
CA GLU A 59 -1.30 -22.87 10.09
C GLU A 59 -2.75 -22.38 10.11
N MET A 60 -3.39 -22.36 11.25
CA MET A 60 -4.76 -21.87 11.41
C MET A 60 -4.89 -20.37 11.12
N GLU A 61 -3.87 -19.58 11.45
CA GLU A 61 -3.86 -18.14 11.14
C GLU A 61 -3.65 -17.89 9.64
N GLU A 62 -2.75 -18.64 9.00
CA GLU A 62 -2.55 -18.62 7.56
C GLU A 62 -3.83 -19.02 6.82
N ASP A 63 -4.41 -20.18 7.18
CA ASP A 63 -5.66 -20.66 6.59
C ASP A 63 -6.79 -19.63 6.73
N ARG A 64 -6.88 -18.95 7.87
CA ARG A 64 -7.87 -17.89 8.09
C ARG A 64 -7.66 -16.72 7.15
N ARG A 65 -6.41 -16.25 6.98
CA ARG A 65 -6.08 -15.15 6.07
C ARG A 65 -6.38 -15.53 4.61
N VAL A 66 -5.92 -16.68 4.16
CA VAL A 66 -6.11 -17.17 2.79
C VAL A 66 -7.59 -17.43 2.46
N ASN A 67 -8.33 -18.05 3.37
CA ASN A 67 -9.74 -18.40 3.12
C ASN A 67 -10.68 -17.17 3.20
N ALA A 68 -10.34 -16.16 4.00
CA ALA A 68 -11.14 -14.94 4.12
C ALA A 68 -10.83 -13.92 3.02
N LEU A 69 -9.69 -14.06 2.33
CA LEU A 69 -9.25 -13.08 1.35
C LEU A 69 -10.19 -13.02 0.14
N THR A 70 -10.61 -11.82 -0.19
CA THR A 70 -11.31 -11.50 -1.44
C THR A 70 -10.64 -10.33 -2.15
N VAL A 71 -10.79 -10.28 -3.48
CA VAL A 71 -10.30 -9.16 -4.30
C VAL A 71 -11.45 -8.54 -5.07
N GLU A 72 -11.54 -7.23 -5.03
CA GLU A 72 -12.49 -6.43 -5.81
C GLU A 72 -11.74 -5.50 -6.76
N MET A 73 -12.14 -5.50 -8.04
CA MET A 73 -11.56 -4.66 -9.09
C MET A 73 -12.53 -3.51 -9.40
N LEU A 74 -12.13 -2.28 -9.08
CA LEU A 74 -12.98 -1.09 -9.15
C LEU A 74 -12.63 -0.22 -10.35
N ARG A 75 -13.66 0.37 -11.00
CA ARG A 75 -13.49 1.36 -12.09
C ARG A 75 -13.45 2.80 -11.60
N ASN A 76 -13.36 3.01 -10.30
CA ASN A 76 -13.36 4.36 -9.73
C ASN A 76 -11.95 4.97 -9.88
N PRO A 77 -11.80 6.13 -10.59
CA PRO A 77 -10.51 6.78 -10.78
C PRO A 77 -9.93 7.39 -9.50
N GLU A 78 -10.74 7.64 -8.48
CA GLU A 78 -10.32 8.21 -7.19
C GLU A 78 -9.72 7.15 -6.25
N ILE A 79 -9.85 5.87 -6.58
CA ILE A 79 -9.35 4.77 -5.78
C ILE A 79 -8.06 4.25 -6.42
N THR A 80 -6.98 4.21 -5.65
CA THR A 80 -5.74 3.50 -6.01
C THR A 80 -5.84 2.03 -5.59
N ALA A 81 -5.62 1.74 -4.33
CA ALA A 81 -5.89 0.45 -3.70
C ALA A 81 -6.08 0.66 -2.19
N TYR A 82 -6.69 -0.29 -1.53
CA TYR A 82 -6.76 -0.37 -0.06
C TYR A 82 -7.16 -1.77 0.40
N THR A 83 -6.83 -2.08 1.65
CA THR A 83 -7.29 -3.30 2.32
C THR A 83 -7.82 -3.01 3.73
N ASP A 84 -8.72 -3.87 4.20
CA ASP A 84 -9.18 -3.91 5.60
C ASP A 84 -8.56 -5.07 6.40
N GLY A 85 -7.55 -5.73 5.82
CA GLY A 85 -6.90 -6.91 6.35
C GLY A 85 -7.44 -8.24 5.81
N TYR A 86 -8.55 -8.22 5.06
CA TYR A 86 -9.16 -9.39 4.44
C TYR A 86 -9.63 -9.14 3.01
N ASN A 87 -10.07 -7.93 2.71
CA ASN A 87 -10.55 -7.56 1.38
C ASN A 87 -9.55 -6.63 0.75
N ILE A 88 -9.13 -6.93 -0.47
CA ILE A 88 -8.30 -6.04 -1.29
C ILE A 88 -9.19 -5.39 -2.34
N CYS A 89 -9.21 -4.07 -2.36
CA CYS A 89 -9.89 -3.28 -3.39
C CYS A 89 -8.86 -2.58 -4.25
N ILE A 90 -8.87 -2.79 -5.56
CA ILE A 90 -7.92 -2.20 -6.51
C ILE A 90 -8.65 -1.37 -7.55
N GLY A 91 -8.29 -0.09 -7.65
CA GLY A 91 -8.75 0.80 -8.70
C GLY A 91 -8.00 0.54 -10.01
N THR A 92 -8.74 0.09 -11.04
CA THR A 92 -8.14 -0.24 -12.34
C THR A 92 -8.10 0.93 -13.32
N ASN A 93 -8.64 2.09 -12.93
CA ASN A 93 -8.79 3.27 -13.78
C ASN A 93 -8.25 4.55 -13.11
N ASN A 94 -7.42 4.42 -12.08
CA ASN A 94 -6.74 5.56 -11.48
C ASN A 94 -5.58 6.07 -12.36
N SER A 95 -5.04 7.25 -12.04
CA SER A 95 -3.98 7.89 -12.84
C SER A 95 -2.74 7.03 -12.97
N LEU A 96 -2.28 6.37 -11.89
CA LEU A 96 -1.08 5.53 -11.91
C LEU A 96 -1.17 4.34 -12.87
N VAL A 97 -2.40 3.86 -13.15
CA VAL A 97 -2.63 2.80 -14.13
C VAL A 97 -2.82 3.39 -15.55
N THR A 98 -3.60 4.47 -15.66
CA THR A 98 -3.99 5.00 -16.99
C THR A 98 -2.89 5.77 -17.71
N LEU A 99 -1.90 6.28 -16.99
CA LEU A 99 -0.70 6.92 -17.55
C LEU A 99 0.23 5.94 -18.29
N LEU A 100 0.11 4.65 -18.01
CA LEU A 100 0.96 3.64 -18.64
C LEU A 100 0.50 3.32 -20.07
N ASP A 101 1.44 3.22 -21.01
CA ASP A 101 1.18 3.15 -22.44
C ASP A 101 0.67 1.77 -22.92
N SER A 102 0.95 0.70 -22.17
CA SER A 102 0.61 -0.66 -22.59
C SER A 102 -0.25 -1.39 -21.57
N ARG A 103 -1.05 -2.34 -22.05
CA ARG A 103 -1.81 -3.25 -21.17
C ARG A 103 -0.90 -4.07 -20.25
N GLU A 104 0.28 -4.44 -20.72
CA GLU A 104 1.26 -5.18 -19.93
C GLU A 104 1.76 -4.34 -18.74
N LEU A 105 2.14 -3.08 -18.96
CA LEU A 105 2.55 -2.19 -17.88
C LEU A 105 1.42 -1.90 -16.91
N ARG A 106 0.20 -1.68 -17.42
CA ARG A 106 -1.00 -1.52 -16.58
C ARG A 106 -1.27 -2.76 -15.72
N HIS A 107 -1.06 -3.95 -16.31
CA HIS A 107 -1.15 -5.20 -15.55
C HIS A 107 -0.13 -5.22 -14.42
N TYR A 108 1.15 -4.90 -14.67
CA TYR A 108 2.17 -4.87 -13.62
C TYR A 108 1.85 -3.86 -12.53
N ALA A 109 1.39 -2.66 -12.86
CA ALA A 109 0.99 -1.68 -11.86
C ALA A 109 -0.20 -2.14 -11.01
N ILE A 110 -1.23 -2.75 -11.61
CA ILE A 110 -2.37 -3.33 -10.89
C ILE A 110 -1.91 -4.48 -9.97
N GLN A 111 -1.00 -5.31 -10.44
CA GLN A 111 -0.43 -6.38 -9.60
C GLN A 111 0.53 -5.81 -8.54
N GLY A 112 1.20 -4.69 -8.79
CA GLY A 112 1.96 -3.94 -7.79
C GLY A 112 1.07 -3.49 -6.62
N PHE A 113 -0.12 -2.95 -6.90
CA PHE A 113 -1.11 -2.67 -5.85
C PHE A 113 -1.50 -3.94 -5.08
N ARG A 114 -1.73 -5.07 -5.77
CA ARG A 114 -1.99 -6.35 -5.09
C ARG A 114 -0.86 -6.74 -4.13
N VAL A 115 0.40 -6.61 -4.56
CA VAL A 115 1.57 -6.93 -3.71
C VAL A 115 1.59 -6.03 -2.48
N HIS A 116 1.38 -4.73 -2.66
CA HIS A 116 1.32 -3.74 -1.59
C HIS A 116 0.21 -4.07 -0.57
N GLU A 117 -1.00 -4.33 -1.04
CA GLU A 117 -2.12 -4.66 -0.14
C GLU A 117 -1.93 -6.00 0.59
N VAL A 118 -1.32 -6.99 -0.07
CA VAL A 118 -0.93 -8.25 0.59
C VAL A 118 0.13 -8.01 1.66
N ALA A 119 1.06 -7.09 1.44
CA ALA A 119 2.04 -6.73 2.46
C ALA A 119 1.38 -6.10 3.69
N HIS A 120 0.38 -5.23 3.52
CA HIS A 120 -0.45 -4.76 4.64
C HIS A 120 -1.14 -5.92 5.38
N ILE A 121 -1.78 -6.86 4.66
CA ILE A 121 -2.43 -8.03 5.31
C ILE A 121 -1.44 -8.84 6.15
N LEU A 122 -0.18 -8.93 5.73
CA LEU A 122 0.85 -9.72 6.40
C LEU A 122 1.50 -8.99 7.58
N PHE A 123 1.75 -7.70 7.45
CA PHE A 123 2.66 -6.97 8.36
C PHE A 123 1.98 -5.86 9.17
N THR A 124 0.80 -5.37 8.76
CA THR A 124 0.08 -4.33 9.51
C THR A 124 -0.67 -4.91 10.70
N ASP A 125 -0.49 -4.30 11.87
CA ASP A 125 -1.28 -4.61 13.07
C ASP A 125 -2.57 -3.76 13.09
N PHE A 126 -3.56 -4.13 12.24
CA PHE A 126 -4.84 -3.46 12.15
C PHE A 126 -5.56 -3.28 13.50
N PRO A 127 -5.57 -4.26 14.43
CA PRO A 127 -6.14 -4.08 15.77
C PRO A 127 -5.47 -2.96 16.55
N THR A 128 -4.15 -2.86 16.53
CA THR A 128 -3.40 -1.80 17.21
C THR A 128 -3.68 -0.44 16.57
N LEU A 129 -3.68 -0.33 15.24
CA LEU A 129 -4.04 0.91 14.53
C LEU A 129 -5.46 1.38 14.87
N LYS A 130 -6.42 0.47 14.89
CA LYS A 130 -7.79 0.77 15.26
C LYS A 130 -7.88 1.29 16.69
N ASN A 131 -7.24 0.62 17.64
CA ASN A 131 -7.19 1.05 19.04
C ASN A 131 -6.56 2.44 19.18
N TRP A 132 -5.47 2.70 18.45
CA TRP A 132 -4.81 4.01 18.43
C TRP A 132 -5.76 5.10 17.91
N ALA A 133 -6.41 4.89 16.77
CA ALA A 133 -7.36 5.83 16.19
C ALA A 133 -8.57 6.09 17.13
N GLU A 134 -9.10 5.06 17.76
CA GLU A 134 -10.21 5.17 18.71
C GLU A 134 -9.83 6.00 19.95
N HIS A 135 -8.68 5.78 20.56
CA HIS A 135 -8.19 6.57 21.69
C HIS A 135 -7.94 8.03 21.30
N LEU A 136 -7.28 8.26 20.18
CA LEU A 136 -7.06 9.62 19.69
C LEU A 136 -8.36 10.35 19.40
N SER A 137 -9.36 9.69 18.83
CA SER A 137 -10.67 10.30 18.58
C SER A 137 -11.37 10.74 19.86
N GLN A 138 -11.04 10.11 21.00
CA GLN A 138 -11.51 10.47 22.34
C GLN A 138 -10.62 11.53 23.02
N GLY A 139 -9.59 12.02 22.34
CA GLY A 139 -8.65 12.99 22.89
C GLY A 139 -7.62 12.38 23.85
N ILE A 140 -7.35 11.10 23.71
CA ILE A 140 -6.41 10.34 24.54
C ILE A 140 -5.24 9.88 23.68
N TRP A 141 -4.01 10.21 24.07
CA TRP A 141 -2.81 9.61 23.45
C TRP A 141 -2.66 8.17 23.94
N TRP A 142 -2.45 7.24 23.01
CA TRP A 142 -2.23 5.83 23.28
C TRP A 142 -1.18 5.27 22.28
N PRO A 143 -0.35 4.28 22.69
CA PRO A 143 -0.35 3.57 23.98
C PRO A 143 0.29 4.40 25.10
N LYS A 144 1.40 5.03 24.88
CA LYS A 144 2.16 5.81 25.86
C LYS A 144 2.85 6.97 25.13
N ILE A 145 2.88 8.13 25.75
CA ILE A 145 3.70 9.24 25.23
C ILE A 145 5.15 8.77 25.13
N PRO A 146 5.82 8.95 23.97
CA PRO A 146 7.20 8.50 23.79
C PRO A 146 8.14 9.03 24.87
N ASP A 147 9.02 8.19 25.37
CA ASP A 147 9.98 8.54 26.44
C ASP A 147 10.94 9.69 26.05
N ARG A 148 11.08 9.96 24.73
CA ARG A 148 11.86 11.09 24.19
C ARG A 148 11.12 12.42 24.23
N ALA A 149 9.80 12.41 24.41
CA ALA A 149 9.03 13.63 24.58
C ALA A 149 9.31 14.23 25.96
N SER A 150 9.51 15.56 26.02
CA SER A 150 9.62 16.21 27.32
C SER A 150 8.29 16.15 28.07
N GLU A 151 8.33 16.19 29.41
CA GLU A 151 7.11 16.23 30.24
C GLU A 151 6.20 17.42 29.83
N LYS A 152 6.80 18.54 29.47
CA LYS A 152 6.08 19.74 29.00
C LYS A 152 5.36 19.47 27.69
N ASP A 153 6.00 18.83 26.72
CA ASP A 153 5.39 18.53 25.42
C ASP A 153 4.28 17.50 25.57
N GLY A 154 4.49 16.48 26.40
CA GLY A 154 3.47 15.49 26.72
C GLY A 154 2.23 16.08 27.40
N ALA A 155 2.42 16.99 28.35
CA ALA A 155 1.34 17.69 29.02
C ALA A 155 0.58 18.63 28.05
N GLU A 156 1.29 19.34 27.18
CA GLU A 156 0.69 20.23 26.20
C GLU A 156 -0.09 19.42 25.14
N LEU A 157 0.46 18.29 24.64
CA LEU A 157 -0.24 17.40 23.73
C LEU A 157 -1.54 16.89 24.36
N THR A 158 -1.48 16.35 25.58
CA THR A 158 -2.62 15.85 26.31
C THR A 158 -3.71 16.92 26.49
N LYS A 159 -3.32 18.16 26.75
CA LYS A 159 -4.24 19.30 26.85
C LYS A 159 -4.90 19.63 25.50
N ARG A 160 -4.10 19.65 24.41
CA ARG A 160 -4.60 19.98 23.06
C ARG A 160 -5.52 18.93 22.50
N LEU A 161 -5.24 17.65 22.72
CA LEU A 161 -6.08 16.55 22.26
C LEU A 161 -7.52 16.61 22.78
N LYS A 162 -7.75 17.27 23.94
CA LYS A 162 -9.10 17.51 24.47
C LYS A 162 -9.91 18.54 23.67
N ASN A 163 -9.26 19.30 22.79
CA ASN A 163 -9.92 20.24 21.90
C ASN A 163 -10.26 19.57 20.57
N PRO A 164 -11.54 19.36 20.22
CA PRO A 164 -11.93 18.71 18.96
C PRO A 164 -11.42 19.41 17.70
N GLY A 165 -11.26 20.74 17.75
CA GLY A 165 -10.71 21.54 16.66
C GLY A 165 -9.22 21.28 16.39
N PHE A 166 -8.50 20.79 17.39
CA PHE A 166 -7.12 20.33 17.25
C PHE A 166 -7.05 18.83 17.00
N CYS A 167 -7.83 18.05 17.74
CA CYS A 167 -7.75 16.60 17.73
C CYS A 167 -8.00 16.01 16.32
N LYS A 168 -9.06 16.44 15.62
CA LYS A 168 -9.42 15.90 14.29
C LYS A 168 -8.31 16.11 13.24
N PRO A 169 -7.79 17.34 13.00
CA PRO A 169 -6.66 17.54 12.09
C PRO A 169 -5.42 16.78 12.53
N PHE A 170 -5.13 16.74 13.83
CA PHE A 170 -3.96 16.04 14.35
C PHE A 170 -4.03 14.53 14.06
N VAL A 171 -5.18 13.88 14.26
CA VAL A 171 -5.38 12.46 13.93
C VAL A 171 -5.15 12.21 12.45
N SER A 172 -5.71 13.06 11.58
CA SER A 172 -5.53 12.94 10.13
C SER A 172 -4.05 13.05 9.73
N ILE A 173 -3.34 14.05 10.28
CA ILE A 173 -1.91 14.26 10.03
C ILE A 173 -1.09 13.07 10.52
N ALA A 174 -1.33 12.62 11.74
CA ALA A 174 -0.59 11.52 12.34
C ALA A 174 -0.81 10.21 11.57
N HIS A 175 -2.04 9.93 11.14
CA HIS A 175 -2.35 8.78 10.31
C HIS A 175 -1.69 8.85 8.94
N SER A 176 -1.66 10.03 8.29
CA SER A 176 -0.96 10.17 7.01
C SER A 176 0.55 9.92 7.10
N ILE A 177 1.19 10.36 8.19
CA ILE A 177 2.63 10.11 8.43
C ILE A 177 2.85 8.62 8.73
N GLU A 178 2.04 8.04 9.57
CA GLU A 178 2.12 6.64 9.95
C GLU A 178 1.98 5.74 8.70
N ASN A 179 0.96 5.97 7.87
CA ASN A 179 0.75 5.23 6.63
C ASN A 179 1.96 5.34 5.68
N ALA A 180 2.51 6.55 5.49
CA ALA A 180 3.68 6.72 4.63
C ALA A 180 4.92 5.96 5.12
N LEU A 181 5.13 5.89 6.45
CA LEU A 181 6.24 5.13 7.03
C LEU A 181 6.00 3.63 6.99
N GLU A 182 4.76 3.20 7.21
CA GLU A 182 4.36 1.80 7.13
C GLU A 182 4.49 1.26 5.71
N ASP A 183 4.03 2.01 4.69
CA ASP A 183 4.20 1.65 3.28
C ASP A 183 5.66 1.33 2.94
N GLY A 184 6.59 2.19 3.36
CA GLY A 184 8.01 1.94 3.15
C GLY A 184 8.55 0.72 3.91
N PHE A 185 8.00 0.40 5.09
CA PHE A 185 8.37 -0.77 5.86
C PHE A 185 7.85 -2.06 5.22
N ILE A 186 6.54 -2.14 4.94
CA ILE A 186 5.91 -3.37 4.44
C ILE A 186 6.41 -3.77 3.05
N GLU A 187 6.69 -2.79 2.18
CA GLU A 187 7.23 -3.07 0.85
C GLU A 187 8.65 -3.63 0.90
N ARG A 188 9.50 -3.17 1.82
CA ARG A 188 10.82 -3.78 2.05
C ARG A 188 10.70 -5.21 2.55
N GLU A 189 9.85 -5.44 3.54
CA GLU A 189 9.62 -6.78 4.11
C GLU A 189 9.15 -7.77 3.04
N ILE A 190 8.17 -7.38 2.21
CA ILE A 190 7.65 -8.29 1.18
C ILE A 190 8.67 -8.55 0.07
N GLN A 191 9.48 -7.57 -0.32
CA GLN A 191 10.53 -7.75 -1.33
C GLN A 191 11.63 -8.67 -0.84
N GLU A 192 12.03 -8.58 0.44
CA GLU A 192 13.03 -9.47 1.04
C GLU A 192 12.52 -10.92 1.15
N MET A 193 11.25 -11.12 1.46
CA MET A 193 10.69 -12.45 1.72
C MET A 193 10.18 -13.16 0.48
N TYR A 194 9.66 -12.44 -0.50
CA TYR A 194 8.98 -13.05 -1.63
C TYR A 194 9.67 -12.84 -2.99
N GLY A 195 10.31 -11.73 -3.24
CA GLY A 195 11.13 -11.46 -4.43
C GLY A 195 10.48 -11.78 -5.79
N GLY A 196 11.31 -11.90 -6.84
CA GLY A 196 10.89 -12.38 -8.16
C GLY A 196 9.91 -11.45 -8.88
N LEU A 197 8.76 -11.97 -9.34
CA LEU A 197 7.78 -11.21 -10.11
C LEU A 197 7.17 -10.07 -9.26
N ALA A 198 6.95 -10.30 -7.97
CA ALA A 198 6.43 -9.27 -7.07
C ALA A 198 7.32 -8.03 -7.00
N THR A 199 8.65 -8.20 -7.04
CA THR A 199 9.59 -7.07 -7.12
C THR A 199 9.41 -6.28 -8.41
N THR A 200 9.18 -6.95 -9.55
CA THR A 200 8.92 -6.28 -10.83
C THR A 200 7.58 -5.54 -10.82
N GLU A 201 6.56 -6.13 -10.23
CA GLU A 201 5.22 -5.56 -10.11
C GLU A 201 5.24 -4.29 -9.24
N LEU A 202 5.89 -4.34 -8.07
CA LEU A 202 6.11 -3.15 -7.22
C LEU A 202 6.96 -2.10 -7.93
N ALA A 203 8.10 -2.48 -8.52
CA ALA A 203 8.98 -1.55 -9.21
C ALA A 203 8.27 -0.78 -10.34
N THR A 204 7.35 -1.43 -11.07
CA THR A 204 6.56 -0.74 -12.10
C THR A 204 5.62 0.30 -11.48
N LEU A 205 5.00 -0.01 -10.35
CA LEU A 205 4.15 0.93 -9.61
C LEU A 205 4.98 2.09 -9.06
N ASP A 206 6.14 1.79 -8.49
CA ASP A 206 7.07 2.77 -7.91
C ASP A 206 7.60 3.74 -8.97
N GLU A 207 8.00 3.24 -10.15
CA GLU A 207 8.46 4.08 -11.27
C GLU A 207 7.40 5.11 -11.66
N VAL A 208 6.13 4.72 -11.74
CA VAL A 208 5.04 5.65 -12.04
C VAL A 208 4.83 6.64 -10.91
N GLN A 209 4.84 6.21 -9.66
CA GLN A 209 4.69 7.09 -8.50
C GLN A 209 5.83 8.12 -8.43
N ILE A 210 7.07 7.70 -8.69
CA ILE A 210 8.23 8.60 -8.72
C ILE A 210 8.11 9.59 -9.88
N SER A 211 7.71 9.13 -11.08
CA SER A 211 7.56 9.99 -12.26
C SER A 211 6.49 11.07 -12.10
N GLU A 212 5.44 10.79 -11.34
CA GLU A 212 4.37 11.74 -11.01
C GLU A 212 4.69 12.62 -9.80
N SER A 213 5.74 12.30 -9.06
CA SER A 213 6.16 13.07 -7.90
C SER A 213 6.83 14.37 -8.31
N VAL A 214 6.60 15.41 -7.54
CA VAL A 214 7.17 16.73 -7.77
C VAL A 214 8.02 17.15 -6.57
N SER A 215 8.99 18.04 -6.81
CA SER A 215 9.85 18.56 -5.75
C SER A 215 9.06 19.35 -4.71
N PHE A 216 9.65 19.48 -3.50
CA PHE A 216 9.06 20.26 -2.41
C PHE A 216 8.73 21.69 -2.85
N GLY A 217 9.67 22.37 -3.53
CA GLY A 217 9.47 23.72 -3.98
C GLY A 217 8.42 23.85 -5.09
N GLU A 218 8.31 22.88 -5.98
CA GLU A 218 7.25 22.88 -6.99
C GLU A 218 5.87 22.68 -6.36
N MET A 219 5.74 21.81 -5.35
CA MET A 219 4.50 21.64 -4.60
C MET A 219 4.06 22.95 -3.94
N LEU A 220 5.02 23.70 -3.32
CA LEU A 220 4.72 25.01 -2.73
C LEU A 220 4.33 26.03 -3.80
N LYS A 221 4.98 26.06 -4.97
CA LYS A 221 4.58 26.91 -6.11
C LYS A 221 3.16 26.59 -6.60
N LYS A 222 2.76 25.32 -6.58
CA LYS A 222 1.39 24.86 -6.89
C LYS A 222 0.39 25.15 -5.77
N LYS A 223 0.80 25.84 -4.69
CA LYS A 223 -0.01 26.18 -3.52
C LYS A 223 -0.48 24.97 -2.70
N CYS A 224 0.20 23.84 -2.79
CA CYS A 224 0.04 22.77 -1.82
C CYS A 224 0.43 23.28 -0.42
N SER A 225 -0.20 22.73 0.60
CA SER A 225 0.20 23.09 1.97
C SER A 225 1.63 22.61 2.26
N PRO A 226 2.39 23.29 3.12
CA PRO A 226 3.71 22.82 3.52
C PRO A 226 3.68 21.42 4.12
N PHE A 227 2.58 21.03 4.75
CA PHE A 227 2.39 19.70 5.30
C PHE A 227 2.27 18.63 4.17
N GLU A 228 1.46 18.89 3.15
CA GLU A 228 1.33 17.96 1.99
C GLU A 228 2.68 17.80 1.28
N ALA A 229 3.43 18.89 1.08
CA ALA A 229 4.76 18.84 0.50
C ALA A 229 5.74 18.03 1.38
N MET A 230 5.70 18.21 2.70
CA MET A 230 6.51 17.43 3.65
C MET A 230 6.11 15.95 3.63
N LEU A 231 4.82 15.64 3.64
CA LEU A 231 4.32 14.25 3.61
C LEU A 231 4.78 13.53 2.35
N ASN A 232 4.73 14.19 1.19
CA ASN A 232 5.25 13.64 -0.05
C ASN A 232 6.75 13.30 0.05
N GLN A 233 7.57 14.16 0.69
CA GLN A 233 8.99 13.87 0.90
C GLN A 233 9.21 12.72 1.90
N ILE A 234 8.39 12.62 2.95
CA ILE A 234 8.44 11.50 3.90
C ILE A 234 8.16 10.18 3.17
N LEU A 235 7.12 10.15 2.32
CA LEU A 235 6.75 8.97 1.54
C LEU A 235 7.87 8.55 0.58
N LEU A 236 8.41 9.50 -0.20
CA LEU A 236 9.50 9.25 -1.13
C LEU A 236 10.76 8.72 -0.43
N TYR A 237 11.09 9.30 0.71
CA TYR A 237 12.24 8.84 1.49
C TYR A 237 11.99 7.47 2.12
N ALA A 238 10.82 7.25 2.70
CA ALA A 238 10.49 5.98 3.36
C ALA A 238 10.45 4.80 2.39
N LYS A 239 9.91 5.00 1.18
CA LYS A 239 9.78 3.95 0.16
C LYS A 239 11.03 3.78 -0.69
N TYR A 240 11.67 4.88 -1.11
CA TYR A 240 12.66 4.86 -2.20
C TYR A 240 14.03 5.38 -1.80
N ASP A 241 14.22 5.85 -0.57
CA ASP A 241 15.44 6.56 -0.11
C ASP A 241 15.81 7.76 -1.00
N ILE A 242 14.79 8.44 -1.53
CA ILE A 242 14.93 9.55 -2.46
C ILE A 242 14.41 10.83 -1.79
N THR A 243 15.14 11.93 -2.00
CA THR A 243 14.63 13.28 -1.74
C THR A 243 14.57 14.04 -3.06
N MET A 244 13.43 14.68 -3.33
CA MET A 244 13.28 15.55 -4.50
C MET A 244 13.68 16.97 -4.14
N ASP A 245 14.97 17.27 -4.28
CA ASP A 245 15.50 18.62 -4.07
C ASP A 245 15.31 19.47 -5.33
N ASP A 246 15.13 20.76 -5.14
CA ASP A 246 15.00 21.72 -6.25
C ASP A 246 16.34 22.10 -6.92
N GLY A 247 17.43 21.37 -6.60
CA GLY A 247 18.78 21.57 -7.12
C GLY A 247 19.58 22.58 -6.33
#